data_730f1b9dc8b51a3bc083df49552c9390
#
_entry.id   730f1b9dc8b51a3bc083df49552c9390
#
_cell.length_a   1.000
_cell.length_b   1.000
_cell.length_c   1.000
_cell.angle_alpha   90.00
_cell.angle_beta   90.00
_cell.angle_gamma   90.00
#
_symmetry.space_group_name_H-M   'P 1'
#
loop_
_entity.id
_entity.type
_entity.pdbx_description
1 polymer ?
#
loop_
_entity_poly.entity_id
_entity_poly.type
_entity_poly.pdbx_seq_one_letter_code
_entity_poly.pdbx_strand_id
1 'polypeptide(L)'
;MLVVPAWGAETIIVSNVLGPEGPLYLDGTLYYVGWISNTLSKWDGKTTTVLNHTEGCGHNGLALTKERTFLLACTDEHGAILELDLAGKQLRRWDADKDGKPFLGGINDIVVAPNGAAYATVFGPYLDVPTAVAGKILYRAPGGQQWTEVANDLNYANGIGVSPDQKTLYVSETVGNCIVKFAINDDGTLSYRSNFALLNLLTKDKSKSWWLGPDSMKIDSKGNIYVAQWFGGKILKISPEGKLLHIFEIAAGDGTTNVAFGEGEKELFVTVVNDPKDPQAKGRIVKIPNMK
;
A
#
# COMPACT_ATOMS: atom_id res chain seq x y z
N MET A 1 -32.85 9.00 -21.65
CA MET A 1 -31.53 9.60 -21.55
C MET A 1 -31.26 9.81 -20.06
N LEU A 2 -30.61 8.85 -19.42
CA LEU A 2 -30.22 8.99 -18.02
C LEU A 2 -29.07 10.00 -17.99
N VAL A 3 -29.29 11.16 -17.40
CA VAL A 3 -28.23 12.12 -17.06
C VAL A 3 -27.44 11.47 -15.93
N VAL A 4 -26.31 10.88 -16.26
CA VAL A 4 -25.31 10.50 -15.25
C VAL A 4 -24.83 11.82 -14.64
N PRO A 5 -24.94 12.03 -13.31
CA PRO A 5 -24.40 13.23 -12.69
C PRO A 5 -22.91 13.28 -13.01
N ALA A 6 -22.40 14.46 -13.36
CA ALA A 6 -20.97 14.71 -13.52
C ALA A 6 -20.30 14.54 -12.15
N TRP A 7 -19.93 13.31 -11.82
CA TRP A 7 -19.03 13.03 -10.71
C TRP A 7 -17.72 13.73 -11.00
N GLY A 8 -17.12 14.39 -10.03
CA GLY A 8 -15.91 15.18 -10.23
C GLY A 8 -14.87 14.38 -11.00
N ALA A 9 -14.35 14.98 -12.09
CA ALA A 9 -13.47 14.29 -13.01
C ALA A 9 -12.17 13.88 -12.34
N GLU A 10 -11.64 12.71 -12.72
CA GLU A 10 -10.27 12.30 -12.43
C GLU A 10 -9.32 13.40 -12.91
N THR A 11 -8.40 13.82 -12.03
CA THR A 11 -7.42 14.87 -12.35
C THR A 11 -6.02 14.31 -12.15
N ILE A 12 -5.20 14.32 -13.19
CA ILE A 12 -3.79 14.01 -13.10
C ILE A 12 -3.09 15.17 -12.39
N ILE A 13 -2.47 14.91 -11.26
CA ILE A 13 -1.79 15.93 -10.45
C ILE A 13 -0.27 15.82 -10.52
N VAL A 14 0.27 14.61 -10.73
CA VAL A 14 1.69 14.37 -10.96
C VAL A 14 1.83 13.40 -12.14
N SER A 15 2.74 13.68 -13.07
CA SER A 15 3.02 12.86 -14.24
C SER A 15 4.48 12.37 -14.22
N ASN A 16 4.76 11.32 -15.01
CA ASN A 16 6.10 10.79 -15.23
C ASN A 16 6.79 10.29 -13.95
N VAL A 17 6.03 9.66 -13.06
CA VAL A 17 6.59 8.96 -11.91
C VAL A 17 6.98 7.55 -12.37
N LEU A 18 8.19 7.11 -12.05
CA LEU A 18 8.65 5.75 -12.35
C LEU A 18 8.39 4.84 -11.15
N GLY A 19 7.40 3.95 -11.32
CA GLY A 19 6.93 3.09 -10.24
C GLY A 19 6.21 3.87 -9.13
N PRO A 20 5.09 4.58 -9.41
CA PRO A 20 4.40 5.37 -8.39
C PRO A 20 3.76 4.49 -7.33
N GLU A 21 4.08 4.79 -6.05
CA GLU A 21 3.61 4.05 -4.88
C GLU A 21 3.56 4.95 -3.63
N GLY A 22 3.14 4.37 -2.50
CA GLY A 22 3.20 4.92 -1.15
C GLY A 22 2.64 6.34 -1.00
N PRO A 23 1.45 6.65 -1.55
CA PRO A 23 0.88 7.99 -1.38
C PRO A 23 0.50 8.21 0.08
N LEU A 24 0.84 9.39 0.60
CA LEU A 24 0.54 9.83 1.95
C LEU A 24 0.25 11.33 1.96
N TYR A 25 -0.97 11.72 2.37
CA TYR A 25 -1.35 13.13 2.47
C TYR A 25 -1.19 13.61 3.90
N LEU A 26 -0.44 14.71 4.07
CA LEU A 26 -0.14 15.27 5.37
C LEU A 26 -0.07 16.81 5.27
N ASP A 27 -0.87 17.51 6.07
CA ASP A 27 -0.83 18.97 6.23
C ASP A 27 -0.84 19.73 4.87
N GLY A 28 -1.73 19.35 3.96
CA GLY A 28 -1.86 20.00 2.66
C GLY A 28 -0.85 19.53 1.60
N THR A 29 0.05 18.61 1.93
CA THR A 29 1.11 18.12 1.06
C THR A 29 0.89 16.62 0.78
N LEU A 30 1.03 16.22 -0.48
CA LEU A 30 1.07 14.81 -0.86
C LEU A 30 2.52 14.35 -0.96
N TYR A 31 2.86 13.34 -0.16
CA TYR A 31 4.11 12.58 -0.27
C TYR A 31 3.83 11.31 -1.06
N TYR A 32 4.82 10.84 -1.81
CA TYR A 32 4.72 9.61 -2.59
C TYR A 32 6.11 9.09 -2.92
N VAL A 33 6.18 7.85 -3.31
CA VAL A 33 7.45 7.20 -3.67
C VAL A 33 7.42 6.68 -5.10
N GLY A 34 8.60 6.29 -5.60
CA GLY A 34 8.76 5.61 -6.87
C GLY A 34 9.74 4.45 -6.73
N TRP A 35 9.25 3.21 -6.94
CA TRP A 35 10.10 2.05 -6.73
C TRP A 35 11.18 1.87 -7.80
N ILE A 36 10.93 2.31 -9.03
CA ILE A 36 11.95 2.29 -10.10
C ILE A 36 12.91 3.45 -9.96
N SER A 37 12.40 4.64 -9.59
CA SER A 37 13.23 5.83 -9.41
C SER A 37 13.97 5.87 -8.07
N ASN A 38 13.69 4.98 -7.14
CA ASN A 38 14.26 4.96 -5.78
C ASN A 38 14.10 6.30 -5.05
N THR A 39 12.95 6.96 -5.19
CA THR A 39 12.74 8.31 -4.66
C THR A 39 11.55 8.39 -3.69
N LEU A 40 11.71 9.21 -2.65
CA LEU A 40 10.63 9.82 -1.90
C LEU A 40 10.48 11.27 -2.37
N SER A 41 9.28 11.63 -2.78
CA SER A 41 8.95 12.97 -3.30
C SER A 41 7.77 13.57 -2.56
N LYS A 42 7.63 14.89 -2.62
CA LYS A 42 6.43 15.62 -2.19
C LYS A 42 5.88 16.49 -3.31
N TRP A 43 4.56 16.66 -3.31
CA TRP A 43 3.84 17.59 -4.15
C TRP A 43 3.03 18.57 -3.27
N ASP A 44 3.25 19.87 -3.44
CA ASP A 44 2.69 20.95 -2.62
C ASP A 44 1.42 21.58 -3.23
N GLY A 45 0.85 20.95 -4.25
CA GLY A 45 -0.26 21.50 -5.03
C GLY A 45 0.17 22.14 -6.35
N LYS A 46 1.46 22.37 -6.56
CA LYS A 46 2.02 23.04 -7.77
C LYS A 46 3.29 22.36 -8.27
N THR A 47 4.21 22.07 -7.37
CA THR A 47 5.55 21.57 -7.70
C THR A 47 5.86 20.27 -6.99
N THR A 48 6.65 19.43 -7.66
CA THR A 48 7.22 18.23 -7.09
C THR A 48 8.66 18.48 -6.66
N THR A 49 9.01 17.99 -5.47
CA THR A 49 10.38 18.04 -4.93
C THR A 49 10.78 16.63 -4.47
N VAL A 50 11.93 16.15 -4.93
CA VAL A 50 12.54 14.92 -4.41
C VAL A 50 13.16 15.23 -3.04
N LEU A 51 12.79 14.47 -2.03
CA LEU A 51 13.28 14.59 -0.65
C LEU A 51 14.38 13.58 -0.32
N ASN A 52 14.27 12.38 -0.85
CA ASN A 52 15.23 11.30 -0.61
C ASN A 52 15.40 10.47 -1.89
N HIS A 53 16.61 9.98 -2.09
CA HIS A 53 16.96 8.97 -3.07
C HIS A 53 17.90 7.98 -2.40
N THR A 54 17.53 6.70 -2.40
CA THR A 54 18.35 5.61 -1.84
C THR A 54 18.47 4.53 -2.89
N GLU A 55 19.63 4.48 -3.55
CA GLU A 55 19.90 3.52 -4.63
C GLU A 55 19.67 2.08 -4.16
N GLY A 56 19.02 1.28 -5.01
CA GLY A 56 18.73 -0.12 -4.74
C GLY A 56 17.69 -0.39 -3.66
N CYS A 57 16.98 0.63 -3.15
CA CYS A 57 15.91 0.42 -2.17
C CYS A 57 14.59 -0.03 -2.82
N GLY A 58 14.24 0.50 -4.00
CA GLY A 58 12.92 0.28 -4.55
C GLY A 58 11.84 0.82 -3.62
N HIS A 59 11.82 2.15 -3.39
CA HIS A 59 10.90 2.82 -2.46
C HIS A 59 9.44 2.45 -2.75
N ASN A 60 8.74 1.84 -1.79
CA ASN A 60 7.36 1.37 -1.98
C ASN A 60 6.40 1.90 -0.91
N GLY A 61 6.02 1.11 0.08
CA GLY A 61 5.11 1.55 1.13
C GLY A 61 5.65 2.73 1.94
N LEU A 62 4.77 3.66 2.31
CA LEU A 62 5.10 4.84 3.12
C LEU A 62 4.07 5.02 4.23
N ALA A 63 4.51 5.11 5.48
CA ALA A 63 3.66 5.35 6.63
C ALA A 63 4.22 6.47 7.52
N LEU A 64 3.33 7.24 8.15
CA LEU A 64 3.69 8.28 9.11
C LEU A 64 3.69 7.70 10.53
N THR A 65 4.75 7.94 11.28
CA THR A 65 4.83 7.60 12.71
C THR A 65 4.18 8.70 13.57
N LYS A 66 3.95 8.37 14.85
CA LYS A 66 3.50 9.36 15.83
C LYS A 66 4.51 10.49 16.06
N GLU A 67 5.77 10.19 15.92
CA GLU A 67 6.90 11.11 16.07
C GLU A 67 7.06 12.00 14.84
N ARG A 68 6.13 11.88 13.87
CA ARG A 68 6.15 12.62 12.59
C ARG A 68 7.44 12.33 11.79
N THR A 69 7.82 11.07 11.75
CA THR A 69 8.81 10.54 10.81
C THR A 69 8.13 9.61 9.80
N PHE A 70 8.77 9.32 8.68
CA PHE A 70 8.31 8.32 7.74
C PHE A 70 8.94 6.97 8.03
N LEU A 71 8.15 5.90 7.98
CA LEU A 71 8.64 4.56 7.71
C LEU A 71 8.44 4.29 6.23
N LEU A 72 9.51 3.86 5.57
CA LEU A 72 9.56 3.61 4.15
C LEU A 72 10.01 2.17 3.88
N ALA A 73 9.23 1.45 3.07
CA ALA A 73 9.52 0.10 2.65
C ALA A 73 10.49 0.08 1.46
N CYS A 74 11.47 -0.82 1.48
CA CYS A 74 12.37 -1.11 0.37
C CYS A 74 12.03 -2.46 -0.23
N THR A 75 11.70 -2.49 -1.54
CA THR A 75 11.30 -3.71 -2.26
C THR A 75 12.44 -4.48 -2.89
N ASP A 76 13.69 -4.04 -2.78
CA ASP A 76 14.79 -4.82 -3.31
C ASP A 76 14.80 -6.23 -2.67
N GLU A 77 15.50 -7.17 -3.30
CA GLU A 77 15.49 -8.58 -2.88
C GLU A 77 16.01 -8.83 -1.46
N HIS A 78 16.82 -7.92 -0.92
CA HIS A 78 17.34 -7.97 0.44
C HIS A 78 16.33 -7.40 1.44
N GLY A 79 15.47 -6.49 1.00
CA GLY A 79 14.49 -5.79 1.80
C GLY A 79 15.11 -4.89 2.87
N ALA A 80 14.51 -3.75 3.11
CA ALA A 80 14.84 -2.90 4.24
C ALA A 80 13.64 -2.06 4.65
N ILE A 81 13.67 -1.53 5.87
CA ILE A 81 12.77 -0.47 6.32
C ILE A 81 13.64 0.72 6.71
N LEU A 82 13.34 1.88 6.13
CA LEU A 82 14.01 3.14 6.48
C LEU A 82 13.10 3.96 7.38
N GLU A 83 13.68 4.65 8.35
CA GLU A 83 13.02 5.76 9.03
C GLU A 83 13.65 7.08 8.55
N LEU A 84 12.81 7.98 8.04
CA LEU A 84 13.23 9.27 7.51
C LEU A 84 12.51 10.40 8.27
N ASP A 85 13.16 11.54 8.46
CA ASP A 85 12.45 12.75 8.86
C ASP A 85 11.58 13.31 7.72
N LEU A 86 10.74 14.32 8.00
CA LEU A 86 9.87 14.92 6.98
C LEU A 86 10.63 15.66 5.88
N ALA A 87 11.92 15.92 6.06
CA ALA A 87 12.82 16.48 5.04
C ALA A 87 13.47 15.39 4.17
N GLY A 88 13.25 14.12 4.47
CA GLY A 88 13.79 12.98 3.74
C GLY A 88 15.16 12.51 4.21
N LYS A 89 15.69 13.06 5.32
CA LYS A 89 16.95 12.59 5.90
C LYS A 89 16.76 11.26 6.59
N GLN A 90 17.58 10.28 6.26
CA GLN A 90 17.56 8.97 6.92
C GLN A 90 18.02 9.08 8.37
N LEU A 91 17.17 8.57 9.27
CA LEU A 91 17.42 8.50 10.71
C LEU A 91 17.86 7.10 11.12
N ARG A 92 17.23 6.06 10.53
CA ARG A 92 17.49 4.65 10.81
C ARG A 92 17.31 3.79 9.58
N ARG A 93 17.87 2.57 9.64
CA ARG A 93 17.68 1.49 8.67
C ARG A 93 17.63 0.16 9.40
N TRP A 94 16.70 -0.69 9.02
CA TRP A 94 16.61 -2.07 9.43
C TRP A 94 16.66 -2.97 8.20
N ASP A 95 17.59 -3.93 8.20
CA ASP A 95 17.78 -4.93 7.14
C ASP A 95 17.47 -6.34 7.62
N ALA A 96 17.17 -6.49 8.93
CA ALA A 96 16.92 -7.76 9.58
C ALA A 96 15.96 -7.61 10.76
N ASP A 97 15.37 -8.74 11.18
CA ASP A 97 14.54 -8.83 12.37
C ASP A 97 15.38 -8.84 13.67
N LYS A 98 14.68 -8.94 14.82
CA LYS A 98 15.30 -8.97 16.14
C LYS A 98 16.31 -10.12 16.36
N ASP A 99 16.20 -11.19 15.59
CA ASP A 99 17.05 -12.38 15.66
C ASP A 99 18.19 -12.34 14.63
N GLY A 100 18.34 -11.21 13.90
CA GLY A 100 19.34 -11.01 12.86
C GLY A 100 19.00 -11.68 11.53
N LYS A 101 17.75 -12.12 11.34
CA LYS A 101 17.30 -12.77 10.12
C LYS A 101 16.95 -11.69 9.08
N PRO A 102 17.60 -11.68 7.90
CA PRO A 102 17.36 -10.68 6.86
C PRO A 102 15.91 -10.67 6.36
N PHE A 103 15.44 -9.51 5.90
CA PHE A 103 14.10 -9.33 5.31
C PHE A 103 14.08 -9.80 3.84
N LEU A 104 14.50 -11.03 3.60
CA LEU A 104 14.55 -11.57 2.23
C LEU A 104 13.18 -11.61 1.58
N GLY A 105 13.12 -11.14 0.33
CA GLY A 105 11.91 -11.10 -0.49
C GLY A 105 11.27 -9.73 -0.61
N GLY A 106 11.91 -8.67 -0.06
CA GLY A 106 11.47 -7.27 -0.20
C GLY A 106 10.32 -6.88 0.73
N ILE A 107 10.37 -5.66 1.26
CA ILE A 107 9.28 -5.08 2.04
C ILE A 107 8.34 -4.34 1.08
N ASN A 108 7.04 -4.66 1.11
CA ASN A 108 6.09 -4.04 0.19
C ASN A 108 5.39 -2.83 0.83
N ASP A 109 4.54 -3.01 1.83
CA ASP A 109 3.78 -1.91 2.44
C ASP A 109 3.95 -1.89 3.96
N ILE A 110 3.64 -0.76 4.56
CA ILE A 110 3.75 -0.52 6.01
C ILE A 110 2.51 0.22 6.49
N VAL A 111 2.00 -0.19 7.65
CA VAL A 111 0.98 0.55 8.38
C VAL A 111 1.45 0.85 9.79
N VAL A 112 1.15 2.07 10.28
CA VAL A 112 1.32 2.46 11.68
C VAL A 112 -0.05 2.58 12.31
N ALA A 113 -0.30 1.79 13.34
CA ALA A 113 -1.54 1.82 14.09
C ALA A 113 -1.63 3.06 15.01
N PRO A 114 -2.84 3.50 15.42
CA PRO A 114 -3.01 4.65 16.31
C PRO A 114 -2.27 4.54 17.64
N ASN A 115 -2.00 3.34 18.17
CA ASN A 115 -1.17 3.15 19.36
C ASN A 115 0.33 3.31 19.12
N GLY A 116 0.78 3.38 17.85
CA GLY A 116 2.19 3.48 17.45
C GLY A 116 2.86 2.15 17.10
N ALA A 117 2.12 1.04 17.18
CA ALA A 117 2.57 -0.23 16.61
C ALA A 117 2.70 -0.12 15.09
N ALA A 118 3.65 -0.82 14.51
CA ALA A 118 3.80 -0.86 13.06
C ALA A 118 3.80 -2.31 12.56
N TYR A 119 3.16 -2.52 11.41
CA TYR A 119 3.19 -3.78 10.69
C TYR A 119 3.68 -3.54 9.27
N ALA A 120 4.46 -4.48 8.73
CA ALA A 120 4.98 -4.42 7.36
C ALA A 120 4.83 -5.78 6.69
N THR A 121 4.56 -5.76 5.38
CA THR A 121 4.50 -6.97 4.55
C THR A 121 5.82 -7.23 3.86
N VAL A 122 6.24 -8.49 3.86
CA VAL A 122 7.30 -9.04 3.00
C VAL A 122 6.62 -9.86 1.93
N PHE A 123 6.81 -9.51 0.64
CA PHE A 123 6.01 -10.17 -0.40
C PHE A 123 6.57 -11.51 -0.87
N GLY A 124 7.86 -11.77 -0.71
CA GLY A 124 8.52 -12.97 -1.22
C GLY A 124 9.01 -12.81 -2.68
N PRO A 125 9.41 -13.90 -3.37
CA PRO A 125 9.99 -13.79 -4.70
C PRO A 125 8.95 -13.36 -5.75
N TYR A 126 9.35 -12.47 -6.65
CA TYR A 126 8.60 -12.14 -7.86
C TYR A 126 8.95 -13.15 -8.96
N LEU A 127 7.97 -13.92 -9.41
CA LEU A 127 8.13 -14.98 -10.40
C LEU A 127 7.14 -14.79 -11.56
N ASP A 128 7.52 -15.16 -12.76
CA ASP A 128 6.64 -15.12 -13.95
C ASP A 128 5.36 -15.94 -13.75
N VAL A 129 5.50 -17.08 -13.08
CA VAL A 129 4.38 -17.90 -12.61
C VAL A 129 4.47 -18.02 -11.10
N PRO A 130 3.65 -17.28 -10.36
CA PRO A 130 3.77 -17.22 -8.91
C PRO A 130 3.31 -18.54 -8.28
N THR A 131 4.26 -19.29 -7.75
CA THR A 131 4.02 -20.57 -7.08
C THR A 131 4.45 -20.57 -5.61
N ALA A 132 5.26 -19.61 -5.22
CA ALA A 132 5.77 -19.54 -3.85
C ALA A 132 4.79 -18.82 -2.93
N VAL A 133 4.49 -19.46 -1.79
CA VAL A 133 3.72 -18.87 -0.69
C VAL A 133 4.74 -18.52 0.41
N ALA A 134 5.49 -17.45 0.22
CA ALA A 134 6.64 -17.07 1.04
C ALA A 134 6.50 -15.69 1.71
N GLY A 135 5.33 -15.04 1.53
CA GLY A 135 5.07 -13.74 2.13
C GLY A 135 4.96 -13.81 3.65
N LYS A 136 5.28 -12.71 4.32
CA LYS A 136 5.34 -12.60 5.78
C LYS A 136 4.76 -11.28 6.26
N ILE A 137 4.51 -11.23 7.57
CA ILE A 137 4.16 -9.99 8.28
C ILE A 137 5.20 -9.77 9.37
N LEU A 138 5.79 -8.58 9.36
CA LEU A 138 6.67 -8.08 10.42
C LEU A 138 5.88 -7.15 11.34
N TYR A 139 6.20 -7.17 12.60
CA TYR A 139 5.64 -6.33 13.66
C TYR A 139 6.73 -5.58 14.40
N ARG A 140 6.47 -4.31 14.73
CA ARG A 140 7.26 -3.49 15.64
C ARG A 140 6.34 -2.92 16.71
N ALA A 141 6.67 -3.15 17.98
CA ALA A 141 5.91 -2.65 19.12
C ALA A 141 5.93 -1.10 19.18
N PRO A 142 4.95 -0.45 19.82
CA PRO A 142 4.95 0.99 20.06
C PRO A 142 6.25 1.44 20.72
N GLY A 143 6.96 2.41 20.12
CA GLY A 143 8.28 2.86 20.60
C GLY A 143 9.41 1.84 20.48
N GLY A 144 9.13 0.64 19.98
CA GLY A 144 10.10 -0.43 19.80
C GLY A 144 11.14 -0.10 18.71
N GLN A 145 12.31 -0.76 18.83
CA GLN A 145 13.44 -0.55 17.93
C GLN A 145 13.70 -1.75 17.01
N GLN A 146 12.93 -2.80 17.14
CA GLN A 146 13.17 -4.07 16.45
C GLN A 146 11.89 -4.58 15.79
N TRP A 147 12.06 -5.28 14.68
CA TRP A 147 10.99 -5.95 13.95
C TRP A 147 10.99 -7.45 14.28
N THR A 148 9.81 -8.04 14.31
CA THR A 148 9.62 -9.47 14.61
C THR A 148 8.66 -10.06 13.59
N GLU A 149 8.95 -11.23 13.02
CA GLU A 149 8.02 -11.97 12.19
C GLU A 149 6.84 -12.45 13.06
N VAL A 150 5.60 -12.13 12.66
CA VAL A 150 4.36 -12.49 13.39
C VAL A 150 3.38 -13.31 12.56
N ALA A 151 3.59 -13.44 11.25
CA ALA A 151 2.88 -14.36 10.37
C ALA A 151 3.72 -14.65 9.12
N ASN A 152 3.43 -15.78 8.48
CA ASN A 152 4.07 -16.25 7.25
C ASN A 152 3.06 -17.00 6.35
N ASP A 153 3.56 -17.64 5.30
CA ASP A 153 2.77 -18.41 4.33
C ASP A 153 1.67 -17.57 3.66
N LEU A 154 2.01 -16.32 3.30
CA LEU A 154 1.14 -15.43 2.54
C LEU A 154 1.49 -15.49 1.04
N ASN A 155 0.44 -15.43 0.21
CA ASN A 155 0.58 -15.54 -1.24
C ASN A 155 0.82 -14.17 -1.87
N TYR A 156 2.09 -13.71 -1.87
CA TYR A 156 2.52 -12.38 -2.28
C TYR A 156 1.86 -11.28 -1.44
N ALA A 157 2.26 -11.20 -0.15
CA ALA A 157 1.75 -10.21 0.79
C ALA A 157 2.09 -8.80 0.32
N ASN A 158 1.07 -7.96 0.12
CA ASN A 158 1.17 -6.63 -0.45
C ASN A 158 0.60 -5.60 0.54
N GLY A 159 -0.47 -4.91 0.20
CA GLY A 159 -1.07 -3.88 1.04
C GLY A 159 -1.47 -4.36 2.44
N ILE A 160 -1.38 -3.48 3.41
CA ILE A 160 -1.66 -3.77 4.81
C ILE A 160 -2.43 -2.63 5.48
N GLY A 161 -3.40 -2.97 6.33
CA GLY A 161 -4.21 -1.99 7.03
C GLY A 161 -4.70 -2.49 8.39
N VAL A 162 -4.78 -1.58 9.37
CA VAL A 162 -5.29 -1.85 10.71
C VAL A 162 -6.68 -1.23 10.85
N SER A 163 -7.65 -1.98 11.39
CA SER A 163 -8.98 -1.44 11.67
C SER A 163 -8.93 -0.27 12.68
N PRO A 164 -9.89 0.68 12.66
CA PRO A 164 -9.90 1.82 13.57
C PRO A 164 -9.91 1.44 15.06
N ASP A 165 -10.50 0.30 15.41
CA ASP A 165 -10.49 -0.25 16.78
C ASP A 165 -9.21 -1.00 17.14
N GLN A 166 -8.27 -1.11 16.18
CA GLN A 166 -6.96 -1.77 16.31
C GLN A 166 -7.03 -3.27 16.66
N LYS A 167 -8.15 -3.93 16.36
CA LYS A 167 -8.34 -5.36 16.66
C LYS A 167 -8.17 -6.27 15.46
N THR A 168 -8.16 -5.70 14.25
CA THR A 168 -8.07 -6.47 13.01
C THR A 168 -6.97 -5.91 12.11
N LEU A 169 -6.11 -6.78 11.62
CA LEU A 169 -5.16 -6.51 10.56
C LEU A 169 -5.68 -7.11 9.26
N TYR A 170 -5.71 -6.32 8.20
CA TYR A 170 -6.03 -6.76 6.85
C TYR A 170 -4.78 -6.77 5.99
N VAL A 171 -4.62 -7.78 5.15
CA VAL A 171 -3.48 -7.94 4.25
C VAL A 171 -3.95 -8.37 2.87
N SER A 172 -3.46 -7.70 1.83
CA SER A 172 -3.63 -8.11 0.44
C SER A 172 -2.72 -9.30 0.13
N GLU A 173 -3.30 -10.35 -0.44
CA GLU A 173 -2.56 -11.41 -1.12
C GLU A 173 -2.79 -11.24 -2.63
N THR A 174 -1.88 -10.57 -3.32
CA THR A 174 -2.07 -10.19 -4.73
C THR A 174 -2.33 -11.42 -5.61
N VAL A 175 -1.48 -12.42 -5.51
CA VAL A 175 -1.59 -13.66 -6.32
C VAL A 175 -2.74 -14.54 -5.85
N GLY A 176 -3.06 -14.51 -4.56
CA GLY A 176 -4.26 -15.14 -4.01
C GLY A 176 -5.57 -14.47 -4.45
N ASN A 177 -5.50 -13.29 -5.04
CA ASN A 177 -6.64 -12.44 -5.44
C ASN A 177 -7.62 -12.22 -4.28
N CYS A 178 -7.11 -12.09 -3.07
CA CYS A 178 -7.92 -11.93 -1.87
C CYS A 178 -7.31 -10.97 -0.85
N ILE A 179 -8.16 -10.51 0.04
CA ILE A 179 -7.74 -9.89 1.30
C ILE A 179 -7.95 -10.92 2.39
N VAL A 180 -6.91 -11.17 3.18
CA VAL A 180 -7.00 -11.94 4.42
C VAL A 180 -7.07 -11.00 5.61
N LYS A 181 -7.60 -11.49 6.74
CA LYS A 181 -7.63 -10.77 8.00
C LYS A 181 -7.12 -11.62 9.14
N PHE A 182 -6.55 -10.95 10.13
CA PHE A 182 -6.06 -11.51 11.37
C PHE A 182 -6.67 -10.77 12.56
N ALA A 183 -6.88 -11.46 13.68
CA ALA A 183 -7.06 -10.79 14.97
C ALA A 183 -5.71 -10.32 15.49
N ILE A 184 -5.65 -9.08 15.98
CA ILE A 184 -4.49 -8.51 16.67
C ILE A 184 -4.63 -8.80 18.15
N ASN A 185 -3.68 -9.51 18.73
CA ASN A 185 -3.61 -9.78 20.17
C ASN A 185 -3.03 -8.57 20.92
N ASP A 186 -3.20 -8.51 22.24
CA ASP A 186 -2.75 -7.39 23.08
C ASP A 186 -1.23 -7.16 23.03
N ASP A 187 -0.45 -8.19 22.73
CA ASP A 187 1.00 -8.12 22.56
C ASP A 187 1.44 -7.78 21.11
N GLY A 188 0.49 -7.58 20.21
CA GLY A 188 0.72 -7.28 18.80
C GLY A 188 0.94 -8.51 17.91
N THR A 189 0.97 -9.72 18.48
CA THR A 189 0.98 -10.96 17.69
C THR A 189 -0.37 -11.16 16.98
N LEU A 190 -0.40 -12.05 16.01
CA LEU A 190 -1.56 -12.28 15.15
C LEU A 190 -2.15 -13.67 15.37
N SER A 191 -3.48 -13.76 15.29
CA SER A 191 -4.23 -15.02 15.38
C SER A 191 -5.42 -15.02 14.42
N TYR A 192 -6.11 -16.16 14.30
CA TYR A 192 -7.37 -16.30 13.54
C TYR A 192 -7.29 -15.80 12.08
N ARG A 193 -6.23 -16.18 11.34
CA ARG A 193 -6.18 -15.90 9.89
C ARG A 193 -7.41 -16.45 9.19
N SER A 194 -8.09 -15.60 8.41
CA SER A 194 -9.23 -16.01 7.58
C SER A 194 -9.33 -15.15 6.33
N ASN A 195 -9.95 -15.69 5.27
CA ASN A 195 -10.28 -14.91 4.09
C ASN A 195 -11.33 -13.85 4.45
N PHE A 196 -11.12 -12.64 3.99
CA PHE A 196 -12.05 -11.53 4.20
C PHE A 196 -12.82 -11.20 2.92
N ALA A 197 -12.15 -11.02 1.80
CA ALA A 197 -12.76 -10.69 0.52
C ALA A 197 -12.00 -11.35 -0.63
N LEU A 198 -12.72 -11.97 -1.56
CA LEU A 198 -12.19 -12.52 -2.81
C LEU A 198 -12.52 -11.52 -3.92
N LEU A 199 -11.53 -10.77 -4.42
CA LEU A 199 -11.77 -9.64 -5.32
C LEU A 199 -12.43 -10.06 -6.63
N ASN A 200 -12.01 -11.17 -7.22
CA ASN A 200 -12.59 -11.70 -8.47
C ASN A 200 -14.08 -12.05 -8.37
N LEU A 201 -14.58 -12.36 -7.17
CA LEU A 201 -16.01 -12.56 -6.92
C LEU A 201 -16.75 -11.23 -6.79
N LEU A 202 -16.10 -10.20 -6.30
CA LEU A 202 -16.68 -8.86 -6.15
C LEU A 202 -16.75 -8.11 -7.48
N THR A 203 -15.67 -8.14 -8.27
CA THR A 203 -15.52 -7.33 -9.49
C THR A 203 -15.98 -8.04 -10.76
N LYS A 204 -16.05 -9.38 -10.73
CA LYS A 204 -16.36 -10.23 -11.89
C LYS A 204 -15.42 -9.98 -13.08
N ASP A 205 -14.16 -9.63 -12.80
CA ASP A 205 -13.15 -9.37 -13.80
C ASP A 205 -12.90 -10.61 -14.67
N LYS A 206 -12.61 -10.35 -15.95
CA LYS A 206 -12.36 -11.40 -16.96
C LYS A 206 -10.88 -11.55 -17.30
N SER A 207 -10.00 -10.78 -16.65
CA SER A 207 -8.57 -10.88 -16.89
C SER A 207 -8.08 -12.28 -16.56
N LYS A 208 -7.10 -12.75 -17.35
CA LYS A 208 -6.43 -14.04 -17.15
C LYS A 208 -5.03 -13.86 -16.55
N SER A 209 -4.69 -12.66 -16.11
CA SER A 209 -3.42 -12.41 -15.45
C SER A 209 -3.41 -13.04 -14.06
N TRP A 210 -2.36 -13.80 -13.75
CA TRP A 210 -2.10 -14.27 -12.38
C TRP A 210 -1.82 -13.12 -11.41
N TRP A 211 -1.45 -11.94 -11.94
CA TRP A 211 -1.15 -10.74 -11.18
C TRP A 211 -2.34 -9.79 -11.01
N LEU A 212 -3.51 -10.15 -11.57
CA LEU A 212 -4.73 -9.40 -11.26
C LEU A 212 -5.11 -9.65 -9.81
N GLY A 213 -4.87 -8.70 -8.94
CA GLY A 213 -5.18 -8.88 -7.53
C GLY A 213 -5.12 -7.59 -6.72
N PRO A 214 -5.44 -7.67 -5.42
CA PRO A 214 -5.31 -6.53 -4.52
C PRO A 214 -3.84 -6.14 -4.40
N ASP A 215 -3.60 -4.84 -4.54
CA ASP A 215 -2.34 -4.19 -4.26
C ASP A 215 -2.42 -3.51 -2.89
N SER A 216 -1.89 -2.33 -2.71
CA SER A 216 -1.95 -1.62 -1.43
C SER A 216 -3.37 -1.17 -1.05
N MET A 217 -3.58 -0.93 0.24
CA MET A 217 -4.89 -0.53 0.77
C MET A 217 -4.77 0.56 1.84
N LYS A 218 -5.87 1.29 2.05
CA LYS A 218 -6.07 2.17 3.20
C LYS A 218 -7.46 1.93 3.80
N ILE A 219 -7.60 2.20 5.09
CA ILE A 219 -8.85 2.02 5.83
C ILE A 219 -9.34 3.38 6.29
N ASP A 220 -10.60 3.72 5.99
CA ASP A 220 -11.21 4.99 6.41
C ASP A 220 -11.62 4.98 7.89
N SER A 221 -12.02 6.14 8.41
CA SER A 221 -12.43 6.31 9.79
C SER A 221 -13.66 5.47 10.20
N LYS A 222 -14.42 4.93 9.21
CA LYS A 222 -15.56 4.05 9.41
C LYS A 222 -15.20 2.57 9.33
N GLY A 223 -13.94 2.25 9.03
CA GLY A 223 -13.45 0.89 8.84
C GLY A 223 -13.65 0.34 7.42
N ASN A 224 -14.07 1.16 6.45
CA ASN A 224 -14.13 0.70 5.07
C ASN A 224 -12.73 0.60 4.48
N ILE A 225 -12.49 -0.48 3.74
CA ILE A 225 -11.22 -0.77 3.10
C ILE A 225 -11.27 -0.24 1.67
N TYR A 226 -10.31 0.59 1.31
CA TYR A 226 -10.07 1.05 -0.05
C TYR A 226 -8.83 0.33 -0.56
N VAL A 227 -9.01 -0.59 -1.50
CA VAL A 227 -7.92 -1.42 -2.03
C VAL A 227 -7.73 -1.15 -3.51
N ALA A 228 -6.47 -0.92 -3.90
CA ALA A 228 -6.06 -0.83 -5.29
C ALA A 228 -6.09 -2.23 -5.92
N GLN A 229 -6.48 -2.31 -7.20
CA GLN A 229 -6.44 -3.56 -7.94
C GLN A 229 -5.40 -3.45 -9.06
N TRP A 230 -4.27 -4.11 -8.87
CA TRP A 230 -3.22 -4.25 -9.86
C TRP A 230 -3.73 -5.00 -11.09
N PHE A 231 -3.41 -4.57 -12.30
CA PHE A 231 -3.99 -5.03 -13.57
C PHE A 231 -5.51 -4.79 -13.72
N GLY A 232 -6.14 -4.11 -12.77
CA GLY A 232 -7.59 -3.90 -12.80
C GLY A 232 -8.01 -2.46 -13.04
N GLY A 233 -7.10 -1.48 -12.92
CA GLY A 233 -7.39 -0.06 -13.15
C GLY A 233 -8.48 0.49 -12.25
N LYS A 234 -8.53 0.10 -10.99
CA LYS A 234 -9.61 0.53 -10.08
C LYS A 234 -9.23 0.52 -8.61
N ILE A 235 -9.98 1.28 -7.82
CA ILE A 235 -10.01 1.18 -6.35
C ILE A 235 -11.36 0.60 -5.95
N LEU A 236 -11.35 -0.44 -5.11
CA LEU A 236 -12.56 -1.01 -4.53
C LEU A 236 -12.76 -0.47 -3.11
N LYS A 237 -13.95 0.04 -2.81
CA LYS A 237 -14.38 0.35 -1.46
C LYS A 237 -15.20 -0.82 -0.91
N ILE A 238 -14.73 -1.45 0.17
CA ILE A 238 -15.31 -2.64 0.77
C ILE A 238 -15.67 -2.33 2.23
N SER A 239 -16.87 -2.69 2.68
CA SER A 239 -17.29 -2.48 4.07
C SER A 239 -16.54 -3.41 5.03
N PRO A 240 -16.58 -3.13 6.37
CA PRO A 240 -16.01 -4.03 7.39
C PRO A 240 -16.61 -5.47 7.37
N GLU A 241 -17.81 -5.63 6.80
CA GLU A 241 -18.49 -6.92 6.64
C GLU A 241 -18.11 -7.64 5.32
N GLY A 242 -17.19 -7.06 4.52
CA GLY A 242 -16.72 -7.64 3.25
C GLY A 242 -17.66 -7.38 2.05
N LYS A 243 -18.58 -6.42 2.14
CA LYS A 243 -19.47 -6.05 1.03
C LYS A 243 -18.83 -4.98 0.16
N LEU A 244 -18.86 -5.17 -1.16
CA LEU A 244 -18.48 -4.15 -2.10
C LEU A 244 -19.46 -2.97 -2.02
N LEU A 245 -18.95 -1.79 -1.66
CA LEU A 245 -19.73 -0.56 -1.55
C LEU A 245 -19.65 0.28 -2.83
N HIS A 246 -18.44 0.37 -3.42
CA HIS A 246 -18.19 1.16 -4.60
C HIS A 246 -16.96 0.68 -5.37
N ILE A 247 -16.93 0.93 -6.69
CA ILE A 247 -15.76 0.78 -7.55
C ILE A 247 -15.46 2.16 -8.16
N PHE A 248 -14.25 2.65 -7.90
CA PHE A 248 -13.71 3.82 -8.58
C PHE A 248 -12.90 3.32 -9.77
N GLU A 249 -13.43 3.49 -10.99
CA GLU A 249 -12.68 3.19 -12.22
C GLU A 249 -11.63 4.27 -12.45
N ILE A 250 -10.39 3.88 -12.75
CA ILE A 250 -9.25 4.77 -12.94
C ILE A 250 -8.88 4.79 -14.41
N ALA A 251 -9.19 5.89 -15.08
CA ALA A 251 -8.93 6.03 -16.52
C ALA A 251 -7.44 6.22 -16.87
N ALA A 252 -6.63 6.61 -15.88
CA ALA A 252 -5.22 6.92 -16.08
C ALA A 252 -4.33 5.69 -16.40
N GLY A 253 -4.80 4.48 -16.14
CA GLY A 253 -4.05 3.26 -16.43
C GLY A 253 -4.56 2.03 -15.66
N ASP A 254 -4.13 0.85 -16.09
CA ASP A 254 -4.59 -0.43 -15.53
C ASP A 254 -3.78 -0.86 -14.27
N GLY A 255 -2.64 -0.25 -14.02
CA GLY A 255 -1.78 -0.57 -12.88
C GLY A 255 -2.06 0.33 -11.67
N THR A 256 -3.24 0.23 -11.04
CA THR A 256 -3.46 0.91 -9.76
C THR A 256 -2.69 0.21 -8.66
N THR A 257 -1.83 0.97 -7.97
CA THR A 257 -0.91 0.44 -6.96
C THR A 257 -1.37 0.77 -5.55
N ASN A 258 -1.74 2.03 -5.28
CA ASN A 258 -2.04 2.45 -3.91
C ASN A 258 -3.04 3.62 -3.89
N VAL A 259 -3.53 3.96 -2.70
CA VAL A 259 -4.47 5.07 -2.47
C VAL A 259 -4.12 5.78 -1.16
N ALA A 260 -4.35 7.10 -1.11
CA ALA A 260 -4.34 7.87 0.13
C ALA A 260 -5.60 8.74 0.23
N PHE A 261 -6.05 8.97 1.45
CA PHE A 261 -7.13 9.93 1.72
C PHE A 261 -6.57 11.36 1.75
N GLY A 262 -7.28 12.28 1.10
CA GLY A 262 -7.06 13.71 1.26
C GLY A 262 -7.71 14.24 2.53
N GLU A 263 -7.77 15.56 2.67
CA GLU A 263 -8.27 16.23 3.85
C GLU A 263 -9.73 15.85 4.17
N GLY A 264 -9.94 15.36 5.39
CA GLY A 264 -11.26 14.92 5.85
C GLY A 264 -11.86 13.78 5.02
N GLU A 265 -11.02 12.97 4.39
CA GLU A 265 -11.41 11.84 3.54
C GLU A 265 -12.33 12.24 2.36
N LYS A 266 -12.24 13.49 1.89
CA LYS A 266 -13.10 13.99 0.80
C LYS A 266 -12.61 13.63 -0.59
N GLU A 267 -11.33 13.36 -0.72
CA GLU A 267 -10.63 13.05 -1.97
C GLU A 267 -9.77 11.81 -1.77
N LEU A 268 -9.50 11.13 -2.89
CA LEU A 268 -8.53 10.04 -2.97
C LEU A 268 -7.39 10.49 -3.89
N PHE A 269 -6.17 10.23 -3.45
CA PHE A 269 -4.97 10.29 -4.26
C PHE A 269 -4.58 8.87 -4.62
N VAL A 270 -4.56 8.56 -5.91
CA VAL A 270 -4.33 7.20 -6.41
C VAL A 270 -3.05 7.17 -7.23
N THR A 271 -2.14 6.26 -6.90
CA THR A 271 -0.94 5.98 -7.68
C THR A 271 -1.26 4.97 -8.77
N VAL A 272 -0.80 5.24 -9.99
CA VAL A 272 -1.19 4.48 -11.18
C VAL A 272 0.00 4.30 -12.10
N VAL A 273 0.34 3.07 -12.43
CA VAL A 273 1.18 2.72 -13.58
C VAL A 273 0.30 2.69 -14.83
N ASN A 274 0.72 3.35 -15.91
CA ASN A 274 -0.07 3.48 -17.12
C ASN A 274 -0.36 2.11 -17.77
N ASP A 275 0.67 1.31 -17.91
CA ASP A 275 0.63 -0.07 -18.39
C ASP A 275 1.45 -0.95 -17.43
N PRO A 276 0.82 -1.86 -16.69
CA PRO A 276 1.52 -2.72 -15.73
C PRO A 276 2.51 -3.71 -16.38
N LYS A 277 2.57 -3.77 -17.71
CA LYS A 277 3.55 -4.54 -18.48
C LYS A 277 4.78 -3.72 -18.88
N ASP A 278 4.76 -2.39 -18.69
CA ASP A 278 5.91 -1.54 -18.94
C ASP A 278 6.99 -1.81 -17.87
N PRO A 279 8.19 -2.33 -18.24
CA PRO A 279 9.24 -2.61 -17.27
C PRO A 279 9.79 -1.36 -16.58
N GLN A 280 9.54 -0.16 -17.12
CA GLN A 280 9.86 1.11 -16.48
C GLN A 280 8.77 1.57 -15.52
N ALA A 281 7.63 0.88 -15.49
CA ALA A 281 6.47 1.21 -14.68
C ALA A 281 6.13 2.71 -14.70
N LYS A 282 6.14 3.31 -15.90
CA LYS A 282 5.80 4.72 -16.07
C LYS A 282 4.37 4.98 -15.61
N GLY A 283 4.21 5.97 -14.76
CA GLY A 283 2.91 6.23 -14.18
C GLY A 283 2.71 7.67 -13.74
N ARG A 284 1.70 7.84 -12.93
CA ARG A 284 1.20 9.15 -12.48
C ARG A 284 0.46 9.05 -11.15
N ILE A 285 0.11 10.18 -10.61
CA ILE A 285 -0.81 10.26 -9.48
C ILE A 285 -2.04 11.01 -9.93
N VAL A 286 -3.20 10.46 -9.65
CA VAL A 286 -4.48 11.10 -9.92
C VAL A 286 -5.20 11.43 -8.63
N LYS A 287 -6.01 12.48 -8.69
CA LYS A 287 -6.92 12.88 -7.64
C LYS A 287 -8.36 12.66 -8.11
N ILE A 288 -9.16 11.99 -7.28
CA ILE A 288 -10.58 11.75 -7.53
C ILE A 288 -11.40 12.09 -6.28
N PRO A 289 -12.69 12.48 -6.41
CA PRO A 289 -13.57 12.65 -5.26
C PRO A 289 -13.80 11.32 -4.54
N ASN A 290 -13.78 11.34 -3.21
CA ASN A 290 -14.21 10.19 -2.42
C ASN A 290 -15.73 10.21 -2.26
N MET A 291 -16.40 9.15 -2.70
CA MET A 291 -17.85 9.01 -2.55
C MET A 291 -18.18 8.52 -1.14
N LYS A 292 -18.97 9.28 -0.42
CA LYS A 292 -19.43 8.97 0.96
C LYS A 292 -20.48 7.87 0.97
#